data_0ac67a7d7475b3a573818b60e2427573
#
_entry.id   0ac67a7d7475b3a573818b60e2427573
#
_cell.length_a   1.000
_cell.length_b   1.000
_cell.length_c   1.000
_cell.angle_alpha   90.00
_cell.angle_beta   90.00
_cell.angle_gamma   90.00
#
_symmetry.space_group_name_H-M   'P 1'
#
loop_
_entity.id
_entity.type
_entity.pdbx_description
1 polymer ?
#
loop_
_entity_poly.entity_id
_entity_poly.type
_entity_poly.pdbx_seq_one_letter_code
_entity_poly.pdbx_strand_id
1 'polypeptide(L)'
;LARAAAEGVGQLLLPAIDSESHERLFGLCRRHPQRCIPMMGLHPTSVNDNPRWRDELALVESYLRTPPEGIAGFCAVGEIGLDLYWSRDFREEQAEAFRRQIDLSLQYGLPIAVHTRDAWPETVTIMREYRGRGVRGVFHAYSDGIETYRKLKECGDFVFGIGGVVTFKKSRLAEV
;
A
#
# COMPACT_ATOMS: atom_id res chain seq x y z
N LEU A 1 -7.80 20.03 -4.25
CA LEU A 1 -8.50 19.88 -2.95
C LEU A 1 -9.90 20.53 -2.97
N ALA A 2 -10.07 21.77 -3.46
CA ALA A 2 -11.36 22.46 -3.45
C ALA A 2 -12.48 21.70 -4.18
N ARG A 3 -12.21 21.18 -5.39
CA ARG A 3 -13.19 20.36 -6.14
C ARG A 3 -13.56 19.08 -5.40
N ALA A 4 -12.59 18.39 -4.83
CA ALA A 4 -12.85 17.19 -4.02
C ALA A 4 -13.72 17.50 -2.80
N ALA A 5 -13.51 18.65 -2.15
CA ALA A 5 -14.34 19.10 -1.03
C ALA A 5 -15.78 19.39 -1.45
N ALA A 6 -15.98 20.02 -2.60
CA ALA A 6 -17.30 20.32 -3.13
C ALA A 6 -18.10 19.04 -3.43
N GLU A 7 -17.42 17.95 -3.77
CA GLU A 7 -17.99 16.61 -3.98
C GLU A 7 -18.08 15.77 -2.68
N GLY A 8 -17.90 16.38 -1.51
CA GLY A 8 -18.04 15.70 -0.22
C GLY A 8 -16.84 14.89 0.24
N VAL A 9 -15.69 14.95 -0.46
CA VAL A 9 -14.47 14.27 -0.04
C VAL A 9 -13.81 15.05 1.10
N GLY A 10 -13.96 14.55 2.32
CA GLY A 10 -13.45 15.20 3.53
C GLY A 10 -11.96 14.98 3.76
N GLN A 11 -11.47 13.76 3.53
CA GLN A 11 -10.09 13.36 3.75
C GLN A 11 -9.51 12.64 2.54
N LEU A 12 -8.19 12.75 2.39
CA LEU A 12 -7.39 12.10 1.36
C LEU A 12 -6.27 11.34 2.07
N LEU A 13 -6.25 10.02 1.91
CA LEU A 13 -5.18 9.17 2.39
C LEU A 13 -4.12 9.08 1.27
N LEU A 14 -2.92 9.56 1.54
CA LEU A 14 -1.89 9.79 0.54
C LEU A 14 -0.73 8.82 0.75
N PRO A 15 -0.55 7.80 -0.12
CA PRO A 15 0.56 6.87 0.01
C PRO A 15 1.90 7.51 -0.40
N ALA A 16 2.97 7.10 0.28
CA ALA A 16 4.33 7.31 -0.20
C ALA A 16 4.65 6.29 -1.31
N ILE A 17 5.56 6.68 -2.20
CA ILE A 17 6.05 5.83 -3.30
C ILE A 17 7.51 5.47 -3.03
N ASP A 18 8.37 6.47 -2.86
CA ASP A 18 9.81 6.40 -2.62
C ASP A 18 10.32 7.73 -2.05
N SER A 19 11.61 7.82 -1.77
CA SER A 19 12.23 9.03 -1.20
C SER A 19 12.06 10.28 -2.07
N GLU A 20 12.00 10.15 -3.39
CA GLU A 20 11.80 11.28 -4.30
C GLU A 20 10.41 11.92 -4.15
N SER A 21 9.44 11.15 -3.72
CA SER A 21 8.06 11.59 -3.51
C SER A 21 7.82 12.25 -2.14
N HIS A 22 8.67 12.00 -1.14
CA HIS A 22 8.43 12.32 0.27
C HIS A 22 8.25 13.82 0.53
N GLU A 23 9.12 14.69 0.02
CA GLU A 23 9.02 16.13 0.29
C GLU A 23 7.72 16.75 -0.26
N ARG A 24 7.27 16.29 -1.42
CA ARG A 24 5.98 16.75 -2.00
C ARG A 24 4.80 16.26 -1.18
N LEU A 25 4.85 14.99 -0.73
CA LEU A 25 3.84 14.38 0.12
C LEU A 25 3.74 15.14 1.45
N PHE A 26 4.85 15.28 2.17
CA PHE A 26 4.89 15.94 3.47
C PHE A 26 4.53 17.43 3.36
N GLY A 27 5.01 18.12 2.31
CA GLY A 27 4.66 19.51 2.05
C GLY A 27 3.15 19.71 1.84
N LEU A 28 2.46 18.76 1.20
CA LEU A 28 1.01 18.81 1.04
C LEU A 28 0.30 18.54 2.38
N CYS A 29 0.75 17.54 3.14
CA CYS A 29 0.16 17.20 4.43
C CYS A 29 0.34 18.32 5.46
N ARG A 30 1.51 18.97 5.51
CA ARG A 30 1.75 20.15 6.39
C ARG A 30 0.81 21.31 6.07
N ARG A 31 0.52 21.56 4.79
CA ARG A 31 -0.42 22.64 4.40
C ARG A 31 -1.88 22.30 4.67
N HIS A 32 -2.22 21.01 4.73
CA HIS A 32 -3.60 20.54 4.87
C HIS A 32 -3.73 19.38 5.85
N PRO A 33 -3.28 19.54 7.13
CA PRO A 33 -3.09 18.44 8.07
C PRO A 33 -4.39 17.72 8.48
N GLN A 34 -5.55 18.39 8.36
CA GLN A 34 -6.85 17.76 8.66
C GLN A 34 -7.45 17.02 7.48
N ARG A 35 -6.90 17.21 6.27
CA ARG A 35 -7.47 16.68 5.03
C ARG A 35 -6.55 15.71 4.30
N CYS A 36 -5.24 15.92 4.40
CA CYS A 36 -4.23 15.12 3.73
C CYS A 36 -3.47 14.32 4.77
N ILE A 37 -3.77 13.04 4.84
CA ILE A 37 -3.21 12.11 5.85
C ILE A 37 -2.19 11.21 5.14
N PRO A 38 -0.91 11.24 5.52
CA PRO A 38 0.11 10.45 4.83
C PRO A 38 0.09 8.99 5.27
N MET A 39 0.44 8.11 4.34
CA MET A 39 0.93 6.77 4.60
C MET A 39 2.43 6.73 4.34
N MET A 40 3.13 5.75 4.90
CA MET A 40 4.57 5.57 4.68
C MET A 40 4.87 4.18 4.15
N GLY A 41 5.58 4.09 3.03
CA GLY A 41 5.94 2.83 2.41
C GLY A 41 6.80 3.01 1.17
N LEU A 42 7.37 1.90 0.70
CA LEU A 42 8.09 1.78 -0.56
C LEU A 42 7.22 0.99 -1.54
N HIS A 43 6.82 1.64 -2.61
CA HIS A 43 6.01 1.04 -3.67
C HIS A 43 6.81 -0.04 -4.42
N PRO A 44 6.22 -1.18 -4.82
CA PRO A 44 6.96 -2.27 -5.48
C PRO A 44 7.69 -1.85 -6.76
N THR A 45 7.15 -0.92 -7.54
CA THR A 45 7.84 -0.45 -8.75
C THR A 45 9.11 0.35 -8.47
N SER A 46 9.25 0.93 -7.28
CA SER A 46 10.46 1.63 -6.85
C SER A 46 11.54 0.68 -6.28
N VAL A 47 11.23 -0.63 -6.21
CA VAL A 47 12.20 -1.70 -5.97
C VAL A 47 12.88 -2.14 -7.27
N ASN A 48 12.14 -2.10 -8.39
CA ASN A 48 12.63 -2.53 -9.70
C ASN A 48 13.84 -1.70 -10.13
N ASP A 49 14.93 -2.39 -10.54
CA ASP A 49 16.16 -1.78 -11.04
C ASP A 49 16.76 -0.70 -10.11
N ASN A 50 16.48 -0.80 -8.83
CA ASN A 50 16.95 0.12 -7.80
C ASN A 50 17.94 -0.61 -6.85
N PRO A 51 19.25 -0.49 -7.02
CA PRO A 51 20.23 -1.17 -6.15
C PRO A 51 20.17 -0.66 -4.70
N ARG A 52 19.51 0.47 -4.45
CA ARG A 52 19.39 1.10 -3.12
C ARG A 52 18.01 0.91 -2.48
N TRP A 53 17.18 0.00 -2.96
CA TRP A 53 15.85 -0.20 -2.40
C TRP A 53 15.85 -0.57 -0.90
N ARG A 54 16.93 -1.18 -0.40
CA ARG A 54 17.09 -1.45 1.04
C ARG A 54 17.35 -0.17 1.85
N ASP A 55 18.02 0.83 1.27
CA ASP A 55 18.18 2.15 1.89
C ASP A 55 16.82 2.87 1.95
N GLU A 56 16.00 2.74 0.91
CA GLU A 56 14.62 3.25 0.90
C GLU A 56 13.78 2.61 2.03
N LEU A 57 13.88 1.29 2.23
CA LEU A 57 13.19 0.63 3.34
C LEU A 57 13.70 1.10 4.72
N ALA A 58 14.99 1.31 4.87
CA ALA A 58 15.57 1.87 6.09
C ALA A 58 15.03 3.28 6.37
N LEU A 59 14.83 4.08 5.32
CA LEU A 59 14.23 5.41 5.42
C LEU A 59 12.74 5.32 5.82
N VAL A 60 11.97 4.39 5.23
CA VAL A 60 10.57 4.10 5.61
C VAL A 60 10.50 3.77 7.11
N GLU A 61 11.33 2.85 7.59
CA GLU A 61 11.38 2.48 9.01
C GLU A 61 11.76 3.66 9.90
N SER A 62 12.72 4.50 9.47
CA SER A 62 13.13 5.71 10.18
C SER A 62 11.95 6.68 10.36
N TYR A 63 11.18 6.93 9.32
CA TYR A 63 10.02 7.82 9.38
C TYR A 63 8.85 7.24 10.20
N LEU A 64 8.62 5.93 10.13
CA LEU A 64 7.61 5.27 10.98
C LEU A 64 7.97 5.38 12.46
N ARG A 65 9.26 5.34 12.81
CA ARG A 65 9.77 5.52 14.17
C ARG A 65 9.71 6.96 14.62
N THR A 66 10.13 7.88 13.75
CA THR A 66 10.20 9.31 14.04
C THR A 66 9.67 10.10 12.85
N PRO A 67 8.37 10.45 12.85
CA PRO A 67 7.79 11.21 11.76
C PRO A 67 8.54 12.54 11.54
N PRO A 68 8.63 13.01 10.27
CA PRO A 68 9.27 14.28 9.95
C PRO A 68 8.56 15.46 10.63
N GLU A 69 9.29 16.55 10.83
CA GLU A 69 8.74 17.77 11.42
C GLU A 69 7.43 18.20 10.71
N GLY A 70 6.41 18.51 11.53
CA GLY A 70 5.09 18.91 11.06
C GLY A 70 4.20 17.77 10.52
N ILE A 71 4.63 16.51 10.66
CA ILE A 71 3.83 15.31 10.39
C ILE A 71 3.50 14.63 11.72
N ALA A 72 2.22 14.57 12.06
CA ALA A 72 1.77 13.98 13.33
C ALA A 72 1.94 12.45 13.41
N GLY A 73 2.04 11.79 12.26
CA GLY A 73 2.19 10.34 12.12
C GLY A 73 1.62 9.86 10.78
N PHE A 74 1.60 8.55 10.62
CA PHE A 74 1.11 7.89 9.41
C PHE A 74 -0.13 7.05 9.72
N CYS A 75 -1.11 7.04 8.81
CA CYS A 75 -2.35 6.28 9.02
C CYS A 75 -2.25 4.81 8.57
N ALA A 76 -1.24 4.47 7.77
CA ALA A 76 -0.99 3.11 7.29
C ALA A 76 0.47 2.95 6.85
N VAL A 77 0.93 1.71 6.70
CA VAL A 77 2.10 1.37 5.91
C VAL A 77 1.63 1.13 4.47
N GLY A 78 2.04 2.01 3.56
CA GLY A 78 1.56 1.99 2.17
C GLY A 78 2.09 3.16 1.31
N GLU A 79 2.07 2.95 0.02
CA GLU A 79 1.57 1.78 -0.71
C GLU A 79 2.67 0.73 -0.83
N ILE A 80 2.37 -0.53 -0.50
CA ILE A 80 3.31 -1.65 -0.48
C ILE A 80 2.73 -2.83 -1.28
N GLY A 81 3.51 -3.84 -1.61
CA GLY A 81 2.98 -5.03 -2.28
C GLY A 81 3.82 -5.53 -3.44
N LEU A 82 3.16 -5.99 -4.52
CA LEU A 82 3.80 -6.57 -5.69
C LEU A 82 3.25 -5.99 -6.99
N ASP A 83 4.15 -5.66 -7.92
CA ASP A 83 3.83 -5.28 -9.29
C ASP A 83 4.73 -6.05 -10.27
N LEU A 84 4.19 -7.10 -10.89
CA LEU A 84 4.90 -7.94 -11.86
C LEU A 84 4.50 -7.62 -13.31
N TYR A 85 3.79 -6.53 -13.52
CA TYR A 85 3.40 -6.07 -14.86
C TYR A 85 4.60 -5.52 -15.64
N TRP A 86 5.42 -4.69 -15.01
CA TRP A 86 6.55 -4.03 -15.66
C TRP A 86 7.77 -4.94 -15.81
N SER A 87 8.08 -5.74 -14.77
CA SER A 87 9.15 -6.73 -14.79
C SER A 87 8.86 -7.84 -13.78
N ARG A 88 9.29 -9.05 -14.10
CA ARG A 88 9.31 -10.20 -13.18
C ARG A 88 10.70 -10.48 -12.61
N ASP A 89 11.72 -9.75 -13.08
CA ASP A 89 13.11 -10.00 -12.71
C ASP A 89 13.38 -9.65 -11.24
N PHE A 90 12.62 -8.68 -10.70
CA PHE A 90 12.74 -8.18 -9.31
C PHE A 90 11.67 -8.75 -8.37
N ARG A 91 11.07 -9.90 -8.73
CA ARG A 91 10.00 -10.51 -7.93
C ARG A 91 10.43 -10.83 -6.51
N GLU A 92 11.64 -11.34 -6.32
CA GLU A 92 12.14 -11.74 -5.01
C GLU A 92 12.45 -10.51 -4.14
N GLU A 93 13.03 -9.47 -4.73
CA GLU A 93 13.30 -8.19 -4.06
C GLU A 93 11.99 -7.50 -3.63
N GLN A 94 10.99 -7.46 -4.51
CA GLN A 94 9.67 -6.95 -4.16
C GLN A 94 9.03 -7.78 -3.03
N ALA A 95 9.14 -9.10 -3.08
CA ALA A 95 8.60 -9.98 -2.05
C ALA A 95 9.30 -9.80 -0.69
N GLU A 96 10.63 -9.60 -0.68
CA GLU A 96 11.40 -9.24 0.52
C GLU A 96 10.94 -7.89 1.08
N ALA A 97 10.85 -6.87 0.22
CA ALA A 97 10.39 -5.54 0.60
C ALA A 97 8.96 -5.55 1.15
N PHE A 98 8.07 -6.33 0.55
CA PHE A 98 6.69 -6.47 1.00
C PHE A 98 6.61 -7.10 2.40
N ARG A 99 7.30 -8.24 2.63
CA ARG A 99 7.35 -8.88 3.95
C ARG A 99 7.88 -7.94 5.02
N ARG A 100 9.00 -7.25 4.74
CA ARG A 100 9.58 -6.30 5.69
C ARG A 100 8.58 -5.21 6.08
N GLN A 101 7.82 -4.69 5.14
CA GLN A 101 6.84 -3.65 5.40
C GLN A 101 5.58 -4.15 6.11
N ILE A 102 5.17 -5.41 5.90
CA ILE A 102 4.13 -6.04 6.72
C ILE A 102 4.63 -6.18 8.16
N ASP A 103 5.87 -6.60 8.37
CA ASP A 103 6.45 -6.70 9.72
C ASP A 103 6.50 -5.32 10.41
N LEU A 104 6.86 -4.25 9.68
CA LEU A 104 6.80 -2.87 10.20
C LEU A 104 5.35 -2.47 10.56
N SER A 105 4.36 -2.84 9.75
CA SER A 105 2.96 -2.55 10.06
C SER A 105 2.52 -3.19 11.38
N LEU A 106 2.92 -4.42 11.62
CA LEU A 106 2.67 -5.12 12.88
C LEU A 106 3.41 -4.46 14.06
N GLN A 107 4.68 -4.11 13.87
CA GLN A 107 5.52 -3.48 14.88
C GLN A 107 4.94 -2.13 15.34
N TYR A 108 4.41 -1.33 14.42
CA TYR A 108 3.84 0.00 14.73
C TYR A 108 2.32 0.00 14.89
N GLY A 109 1.66 -1.16 14.81
CA GLY A 109 0.22 -1.30 14.97
C GLY A 109 -0.60 -0.61 13.87
N LEU A 110 -0.02 -0.40 12.68
CA LEU A 110 -0.64 0.28 11.55
C LEU A 110 -1.30 -0.71 10.58
N PRO A 111 -2.40 -0.33 9.90
CA PRO A 111 -2.91 -1.11 8.78
C PRO A 111 -1.96 -1.01 7.58
N ILE A 112 -2.15 -1.89 6.59
CA ILE A 112 -1.42 -1.84 5.32
C ILE A 112 -2.32 -1.41 4.16
N ALA A 113 -1.76 -0.66 3.20
CA ALA A 113 -2.38 -0.38 1.91
C ALA A 113 -1.60 -1.13 0.82
N VAL A 114 -2.24 -2.17 0.26
CA VAL A 114 -1.58 -3.14 -0.61
C VAL A 114 -1.89 -2.87 -2.08
N HIS A 115 -0.83 -2.68 -2.85
CA HIS A 115 -0.83 -2.70 -4.30
C HIS A 115 -0.60 -4.13 -4.81
N THR A 116 -1.38 -4.57 -5.78
CA THR A 116 -1.15 -5.83 -6.46
C THR A 116 -1.49 -5.72 -7.95
N ARG A 117 -0.51 -5.94 -8.81
CA ARG A 117 -0.69 -5.95 -10.25
C ARG A 117 0.05 -7.13 -10.88
N ASP A 118 -0.70 -8.01 -11.58
CA ASP A 118 -0.19 -9.24 -12.20
C ASP A 118 0.58 -10.17 -11.24
N ALA A 119 0.23 -10.15 -9.93
CA ALA A 119 0.94 -10.81 -8.83
C ALA A 119 0.00 -11.39 -7.75
N TRP A 120 -1.26 -11.66 -8.08
CA TRP A 120 -2.22 -12.15 -7.07
C TRP A 120 -1.83 -13.49 -6.42
N PRO A 121 -1.31 -14.51 -7.16
CA PRO A 121 -0.86 -15.76 -6.55
C PRO A 121 0.27 -15.55 -5.54
N GLU A 122 1.25 -14.73 -5.87
CA GLU A 122 2.38 -14.39 -5.01
C GLU A 122 1.92 -13.59 -3.79
N THR A 123 1.03 -12.62 -3.99
CA THR A 123 0.43 -11.83 -2.89
C THR A 123 -0.32 -12.74 -1.91
N VAL A 124 -1.16 -13.66 -2.38
CA VAL A 124 -1.86 -14.63 -1.52
C VAL A 124 -0.87 -15.51 -0.76
N THR A 125 0.21 -15.94 -1.42
CA THR A 125 1.24 -16.77 -0.79
C THR A 125 1.90 -16.03 0.38
N ILE A 126 2.32 -14.78 0.17
CA ILE A 126 2.91 -13.94 1.23
C ILE A 126 1.90 -13.67 2.34
N MET A 127 0.67 -13.27 2.01
CA MET A 127 -0.33 -12.95 3.03
C MET A 127 -0.68 -14.15 3.93
N ARG A 128 -0.62 -15.37 3.41
CA ARG A 128 -0.81 -16.59 4.22
C ARG A 128 0.24 -16.79 5.29
N GLU A 129 1.47 -16.33 5.09
CA GLU A 129 2.54 -16.37 6.08
C GLU A 129 2.19 -15.53 7.33
N TYR A 130 1.30 -14.56 7.16
CA TYR A 130 0.86 -13.63 8.20
C TYR A 130 -0.53 -13.95 8.80
N ARG A 131 -1.14 -15.05 8.38
CA ARG A 131 -2.46 -15.48 8.90
C ARG A 131 -2.42 -15.62 10.41
N GLY A 132 -3.39 -15.02 11.09
CA GLY A 132 -3.50 -15.04 12.56
C GLY A 132 -2.54 -14.10 13.30
N ARG A 133 -1.72 -13.33 12.60
CA ARG A 133 -0.80 -12.35 13.21
C ARG A 133 -1.43 -10.96 13.42
N GLY A 134 -2.70 -10.77 13.06
CA GLY A 134 -3.41 -9.50 13.26
C GLY A 134 -3.17 -8.44 12.18
N VAL A 135 -2.66 -8.85 11.01
CA VAL A 135 -2.54 -7.93 9.86
C VAL A 135 -3.93 -7.49 9.40
N ARG A 136 -4.07 -6.20 9.13
CA ARG A 136 -5.32 -5.59 8.65
C ARG A 136 -5.00 -4.49 7.63
N GLY A 137 -5.97 -4.12 6.80
CA GLY A 137 -5.75 -3.04 5.84
C GLY A 137 -6.66 -3.09 4.62
N VAL A 138 -6.15 -2.59 3.51
CA VAL A 138 -6.88 -2.51 2.24
C VAL A 138 -6.06 -3.09 1.10
N PHE A 139 -6.69 -3.90 0.25
CA PHE A 139 -6.18 -4.18 -1.08
C PHE A 139 -6.68 -3.07 -2.01
N HIS A 140 -5.79 -2.16 -2.35
CA HIS A 140 -6.10 -1.00 -3.19
C HIS A 140 -6.38 -1.45 -4.63
N ALA A 141 -7.44 -0.89 -5.24
CA ALA A 141 -7.84 -1.20 -6.62
C ALA A 141 -7.87 -2.71 -6.95
N TYR A 142 -8.52 -3.49 -6.07
CA TYR A 142 -8.68 -4.93 -6.27
C TYR A 142 -9.26 -5.24 -7.66
N SER A 143 -8.66 -6.21 -8.36
CA SER A 143 -8.98 -6.52 -9.77
C SER A 143 -9.04 -7.99 -10.11
N ASP A 144 -8.97 -8.89 -9.10
CA ASP A 144 -9.08 -10.34 -9.31
C ASP A 144 -10.48 -10.87 -8.93
N GLY A 145 -10.67 -12.18 -9.00
CA GLY A 145 -11.96 -12.84 -8.80
C GLY A 145 -12.25 -13.25 -7.35
N ILE A 146 -13.47 -13.77 -7.14
CA ILE A 146 -14.00 -14.15 -5.83
C ILE A 146 -13.12 -15.15 -5.07
N GLU A 147 -12.42 -16.04 -5.75
CA GLU A 147 -11.58 -17.07 -5.10
C GLU A 147 -10.35 -16.43 -4.42
N THR A 148 -9.70 -15.45 -5.05
CA THR A 148 -8.60 -14.71 -4.46
C THR A 148 -9.09 -13.84 -3.30
N TYR A 149 -10.23 -13.17 -3.46
CA TYR A 149 -10.89 -12.45 -2.38
C TYR A 149 -11.08 -13.32 -1.13
N ARG A 150 -11.68 -14.53 -1.28
CA ARG A 150 -11.90 -15.45 -0.15
C ARG A 150 -10.59 -15.84 0.55
N LYS A 151 -9.54 -16.17 -0.22
CA LYS A 151 -8.22 -16.52 0.31
C LYS A 151 -7.60 -15.37 1.11
N LEU A 152 -7.72 -14.14 0.64
CA LEU A 152 -7.20 -12.96 1.32
C LEU A 152 -8.00 -12.60 2.58
N LYS A 153 -9.34 -12.76 2.54
CA LYS A 153 -10.20 -12.60 3.74
C LYS A 153 -9.84 -13.56 4.87
N GLU A 154 -9.30 -14.73 4.56
CA GLU A 154 -8.81 -15.66 5.57
C GLU A 154 -7.49 -15.24 6.22
N CYS A 155 -6.73 -14.33 5.60
CA CYS A 155 -5.41 -13.92 6.07
C CYS A 155 -5.46 -12.81 7.13
N GLY A 156 -6.56 -12.03 7.20
CA GLY A 156 -6.68 -10.92 8.16
C GLY A 156 -7.94 -10.09 7.95
N ASP A 157 -8.01 -8.98 8.64
CA ASP A 157 -9.14 -8.03 8.51
C ASP A 157 -8.86 -7.04 7.36
N PHE A 158 -9.33 -7.41 6.16
CA PHE A 158 -9.10 -6.64 4.94
C PHE A 158 -10.40 -6.12 4.33
N VAL A 159 -10.33 -4.87 3.87
CA VAL A 159 -11.28 -4.28 2.92
C VAL A 159 -10.68 -4.26 1.52
N PHE A 160 -11.53 -4.15 0.49
CA PHE A 160 -11.12 -4.21 -0.91
C PHE A 160 -11.62 -2.96 -1.62
N GLY A 161 -10.67 -2.17 -2.14
CA GLY A 161 -10.97 -0.97 -2.90
C GLY A 161 -11.40 -1.33 -4.32
N ILE A 162 -12.59 -0.93 -4.71
CA ILE A 162 -13.13 -1.19 -6.04
C ILE A 162 -12.85 0.02 -6.93
N GLY A 163 -12.02 -0.18 -7.94
CA GLY A 163 -11.67 0.84 -8.93
C GLY A 163 -12.54 0.79 -10.18
N GLY A 164 -12.23 1.67 -11.15
CA GLY A 164 -12.96 1.77 -12.42
C GLY A 164 -12.99 0.49 -13.26
N VAL A 165 -12.12 -0.47 -12.98
CA VAL A 165 -12.09 -1.79 -13.64
C VAL A 165 -13.43 -2.54 -13.52
N VAL A 166 -14.21 -2.30 -12.47
CA VAL A 166 -15.56 -2.90 -12.31
C VAL A 166 -16.49 -2.58 -13.48
N THR A 167 -16.28 -1.46 -14.16
CA THR A 167 -17.11 -1.04 -15.31
C THR A 167 -16.73 -1.70 -16.63
N PHE A 168 -15.62 -2.44 -16.69
CA PHE A 168 -15.17 -3.08 -17.91
C PHE A 168 -15.99 -4.34 -18.19
N LYS A 169 -16.47 -4.51 -19.45
CA LYS A 169 -17.32 -5.62 -19.86
C LYS A 169 -16.75 -7.02 -19.56
N LYS A 170 -15.42 -7.17 -19.51
CA LYS A 170 -14.75 -8.44 -19.24
C LYS A 170 -14.32 -8.57 -17.77
N SER A 171 -14.60 -7.57 -16.94
CA SER A 171 -14.27 -7.63 -15.51
C SER A 171 -15.21 -8.60 -14.80
N ARG A 172 -14.64 -9.48 -13.99
CA ARG A 172 -15.40 -10.36 -13.09
C ARG A 172 -15.58 -9.75 -11.70
N LEU A 173 -15.14 -8.50 -11.54
CA LEU A 173 -15.15 -7.82 -10.25
C LEU A 173 -16.56 -7.56 -9.70
N ALA A 174 -17.56 -7.47 -10.59
CA ALA A 174 -18.96 -7.34 -10.18
C ALA A 174 -19.53 -8.61 -9.52
N GLU A 175 -18.82 -9.74 -9.59
CA GLU A 175 -19.19 -11.02 -8.97
C GLU A 175 -18.62 -11.15 -7.53
N VAL A 176 -17.68 -10.25 -7.14
CA VAL A 176 -16.99 -10.23 -5.85
C VAL A 176 -17.74 -9.36 -4.84
#